data_dfa09ff42bed5c511f642a96f8f7fea8
#
_entry.id   dfa09ff42bed5c511f642a96f8f7fea8
#
_cell.length_a   1.000
_cell.length_b   1.000
_cell.length_c   1.000
_cell.angle_alpha   90.00
_cell.angle_beta   90.00
_cell.angle_gamma   90.00
#
_symmetry.space_group_name_H-M   'P 1'
#
loop_
_entity.id
_entity.type
_entity.pdbx_description
1 polymer ?
#
loop_
_entity_poly.entity_id
_entity_poly.type
_entity_poly.pdbx_seq_one_letter_code
_entity_poly.pdbx_strand_id
1 'polypeptide(L)'
;MSEGVERADVAIIGAGIVGLATALRLLQQKPDLRVVLLEKESTVASHQTGHNSGVLHAGLYYQPGSLKAQLCREGKADLEEYCAAHGVPIERTGKLVIALDESELGRFEALKERALANEVPGLEEVGPERIRELEPHTLGIKALWSPGTGIVDFLEVSRAFARDVVERGASIETRRAVESITRRGDEMVIGTSRGDLLARCIIACAGLQADRVAAMTGDDVGRPRIVPFRGDYYTLKPEAQHLVNGLIYPVPDPAFPFLGVHLTKRIDGSVLAGPNAVLATAREGYGRFDVSARDLFDTVTYPGFRKLARKFWKMGALEMWRDWHKGAFLADLRRFVPALSGDHLEFGPSGIRAQALSADGS
;
A
#
# COMPACT_ATOMS: atom_id res chain seq x y z
N MET A 1 9.89 -40.07 21.31
CA MET A 1 10.21 -38.89 22.11
C MET A 1 9.33 -37.78 21.54
N SER A 2 8.34 -37.32 22.28
CA SER A 2 7.53 -36.18 21.83
C SER A 2 8.43 -34.97 21.82
N GLU A 3 8.87 -34.52 20.65
CA GLU A 3 9.43 -33.18 20.49
C GLU A 3 8.45 -32.24 21.12
N GLY A 4 8.89 -31.47 22.13
CA GLY A 4 8.00 -30.55 22.86
C GLY A 4 7.46 -29.54 21.87
N VAL A 5 6.13 -29.38 21.81
CA VAL A 5 5.48 -28.40 20.95
C VAL A 5 6.08 -27.01 21.24
N GLU A 6 6.53 -26.32 20.19
CA GLU A 6 7.11 -24.99 20.29
C GLU A 6 6.13 -24.01 20.93
N ARG A 7 6.63 -23.10 21.77
CA ARG A 7 5.80 -22.14 22.53
C ARG A 7 6.27 -20.71 22.36
N ALA A 8 5.30 -19.79 22.22
CA ALA A 8 5.50 -18.36 22.20
C ALA A 8 4.56 -17.66 23.19
N ASP A 9 4.92 -16.47 23.66
CA ASP A 9 3.98 -15.61 24.36
C ASP A 9 3.08 -14.90 23.36
N VAL A 10 3.66 -14.45 22.23
CA VAL A 10 2.93 -13.81 21.12
C VAL A 10 3.37 -14.44 19.79
N ALA A 11 2.40 -14.89 19.02
CA ALA A 11 2.59 -15.27 17.62
C ALA A 11 2.06 -14.15 16.70
N ILE A 12 2.87 -13.67 15.77
CA ILE A 12 2.46 -12.68 14.77
C ILE A 12 2.36 -13.38 13.42
N ILE A 13 1.19 -13.32 12.77
CA ILE A 13 0.96 -13.96 11.47
C ILE A 13 1.20 -12.95 10.36
N GLY A 14 2.27 -13.14 9.59
CA GLY A 14 2.74 -12.28 8.51
C GLY A 14 3.94 -11.42 8.91
N ALA A 15 5.04 -11.57 8.17
CA ALA A 15 6.25 -10.76 8.30
C ALA A 15 6.36 -9.68 7.20
N GLY A 16 5.22 -9.07 6.84
CA GLY A 16 5.17 -7.79 6.15
C GLY A 16 5.55 -6.65 7.09
N ILE A 17 5.64 -5.42 6.58
CA ILE A 17 6.06 -4.24 7.36
C ILE A 17 5.21 -4.04 8.62
N VAL A 18 3.90 -4.31 8.58
CA VAL A 18 3.01 -4.16 9.74
C VAL A 18 3.34 -5.19 10.82
N GLY A 19 3.55 -6.46 10.45
CA GLY A 19 3.93 -7.51 11.40
C GLY A 19 5.28 -7.24 12.05
N LEU A 20 6.28 -6.85 11.25
CA LEU A 20 7.62 -6.51 11.72
C LEU A 20 7.61 -5.29 12.65
N ALA A 21 6.91 -4.21 12.27
CA ALA A 21 6.78 -3.02 13.13
C ALA A 21 6.04 -3.35 14.44
N THR A 22 5.02 -4.20 14.39
CA THR A 22 4.29 -4.66 15.57
C THR A 22 5.21 -5.44 16.52
N ALA A 23 5.99 -6.39 15.98
CA ALA A 23 6.97 -7.15 16.76
C ALA A 23 8.00 -6.24 17.41
N LEU A 24 8.58 -5.31 16.62
CA LEU A 24 9.55 -4.35 17.10
C LEU A 24 9.00 -3.53 18.26
N ARG A 25 7.79 -2.98 18.10
CA ARG A 25 7.15 -2.15 19.14
C ARG A 25 6.83 -2.93 20.41
N LEU A 26 6.37 -4.19 20.27
CA LEU A 26 6.15 -5.08 21.41
C LEU A 26 7.43 -5.33 22.19
N LEU A 27 8.51 -5.67 21.51
CA LEU A 27 9.81 -5.98 22.13
C LEU A 27 10.48 -4.74 22.75
N GLN A 28 10.25 -3.55 22.20
CA GLN A 28 10.68 -2.29 22.83
C GLN A 28 9.97 -2.03 24.16
N GLN A 29 8.69 -2.39 24.27
CA GLN A 29 7.90 -2.18 25.47
C GLN A 29 8.02 -3.33 26.48
N LYS A 30 8.19 -4.56 25.98
CA LYS A 30 8.23 -5.79 26.77
C LYS A 30 9.31 -6.73 26.25
N PRO A 31 10.59 -6.48 26.60
CA PRO A 31 11.73 -7.20 26.01
C PRO A 31 11.80 -8.68 26.38
N ASP A 32 11.11 -9.11 27.45
CA ASP A 32 11.11 -10.51 27.91
C ASP A 32 10.12 -11.42 27.19
N LEU A 33 9.28 -10.86 26.29
CA LEU A 33 8.32 -11.65 25.51
C LEU A 33 9.01 -12.53 24.48
N ARG A 34 8.60 -13.81 24.44
CA ARG A 34 8.94 -14.72 23.33
C ARG A 34 8.00 -14.44 22.17
N VAL A 35 8.48 -13.73 21.18
CA VAL A 35 7.73 -13.36 19.98
C VAL A 35 8.17 -14.21 18.80
N VAL A 36 7.22 -14.83 18.12
CA VAL A 36 7.45 -15.61 16.88
C VAL A 36 6.62 -15.00 15.74
N LEU A 37 7.29 -14.63 14.66
CA LEU A 37 6.61 -14.21 13.42
C LEU A 37 6.54 -15.41 12.48
N LEU A 38 5.33 -15.70 11.98
CA LEU A 38 5.08 -16.78 11.02
C LEU A 38 4.85 -16.18 9.63
N GLU A 39 5.74 -16.51 8.69
CA GLU A 39 5.69 -16.04 7.31
C GLU A 39 5.61 -17.23 6.35
N LYS A 40 4.61 -17.22 5.45
CA LYS A 40 4.41 -18.28 4.48
C LYS A 40 5.45 -18.28 3.35
N GLU A 41 5.96 -17.11 3.01
CA GLU A 41 6.96 -16.93 1.96
C GLU A 41 8.38 -17.27 2.42
N SER A 42 9.31 -17.36 1.49
CA SER A 42 10.72 -17.62 1.78
C SER A 42 11.46 -16.40 2.34
N THR A 43 10.88 -15.20 2.19
CA THR A 43 11.46 -13.93 2.62
C THR A 43 10.40 -13.04 3.25
N VAL A 44 10.82 -12.13 4.11
CA VAL A 44 9.93 -11.09 4.65
C VAL A 44 9.51 -10.10 3.56
N ALA A 45 8.38 -9.43 3.78
CA ALA A 45 7.91 -8.33 2.94
C ALA A 45 7.63 -8.66 1.45
N SER A 46 7.41 -9.93 1.12
CA SER A 46 7.27 -10.42 -0.27
C SER A 46 6.03 -9.93 -1.01
N HIS A 47 5.01 -9.45 -0.31
CA HIS A 47 3.73 -9.03 -0.90
C HIS A 47 3.58 -7.50 -0.95
N GLN A 48 2.47 -6.93 -0.45
CA GLN A 48 2.13 -5.49 -0.55
C GLN A 48 3.27 -4.56 -0.13
N THR A 49 4.09 -4.98 0.85
CA THR A 49 5.25 -4.22 1.31
C THR A 49 6.32 -4.08 0.23
N GLY A 50 6.54 -5.10 -0.58
CA GLY A 50 7.46 -5.07 -1.73
C GLY A 50 6.84 -4.54 -3.03
N HIS A 51 5.51 -4.38 -3.06
CA HIS A 51 4.74 -4.03 -4.24
C HIS A 51 3.93 -2.74 -4.04
N ASN A 52 4.64 -1.62 -3.85
CA ASN A 52 4.07 -0.30 -3.64
C ASN A 52 4.86 0.79 -4.37
N SER A 53 4.39 2.03 -4.31
CA SER A 53 5.02 3.16 -5.00
C SER A 53 6.22 3.77 -4.26
N GLY A 54 6.49 3.36 -3.03
CA GLY A 54 7.58 3.91 -2.21
C GLY A 54 7.32 5.30 -1.62
N VAL A 55 6.13 5.83 -1.70
CA VAL A 55 5.82 7.20 -1.25
C VAL A 55 5.60 7.26 0.26
N LEU A 56 6.37 8.11 0.92
CA LEU A 56 6.21 8.50 2.32
C LEU A 56 5.26 9.70 2.38
N HIS A 57 3.98 9.41 2.56
CA HIS A 57 2.89 10.40 2.48
C HIS A 57 2.90 11.38 3.65
N ALA A 58 2.48 12.64 3.37
CA ALA A 58 2.32 13.72 4.37
C ALA A 58 0.88 13.92 4.86
N GLY A 59 -0.09 13.09 4.46
CA GLY A 59 -1.46 13.11 5.02
C GLY A 59 -2.48 14.02 4.32
N LEU A 60 -2.22 14.50 3.07
CA LEU A 60 -3.07 15.47 2.37
C LEU A 60 -4.54 15.02 2.20
N TYR A 61 -4.76 13.73 1.96
CA TYR A 61 -6.05 13.20 1.48
C TYR A 61 -7.00 12.71 2.57
N TYR A 62 -6.50 12.48 3.77
CA TYR A 62 -7.28 11.83 4.82
C TYR A 62 -8.32 12.76 5.43
N GLN A 63 -9.43 12.17 5.88
CA GLN A 63 -10.45 12.90 6.63
C GLN A 63 -9.80 13.49 7.90
N PRO A 64 -9.89 14.81 8.15
CA PRO A 64 -9.36 15.42 9.35
C PRO A 64 -9.93 14.80 10.62
N GLY A 65 -9.08 14.59 11.63
CA GLY A 65 -9.45 13.94 12.88
C GLY A 65 -9.59 12.41 12.79
N SER A 66 -9.47 11.81 11.60
CA SER A 66 -9.50 10.35 11.46
C SER A 66 -8.21 9.71 11.98
N LEU A 67 -8.32 8.45 12.43
CA LEU A 67 -7.16 7.65 12.83
C LEU A 67 -6.13 7.54 11.68
N LYS A 68 -6.57 7.50 10.42
CA LYS A 68 -5.67 7.50 9.26
C LYS A 68 -4.83 8.77 9.15
N ALA A 69 -5.43 9.94 9.40
CA ALA A 69 -4.71 11.21 9.37
C ALA A 69 -3.68 11.29 10.51
N GLN A 70 -4.10 10.91 11.72
CA GLN A 70 -3.23 10.87 12.89
C GLN A 70 -2.05 9.92 12.70
N LEU A 71 -2.32 8.64 12.38
CA LEU A 71 -1.28 7.62 12.21
C LEU A 71 -0.35 7.91 11.01
N CYS A 72 -0.84 8.58 9.96
CA CYS A 72 0.03 9.00 8.86
C CYS A 72 1.04 10.05 9.32
N ARG A 73 0.61 11.04 10.11
CA ARG A 73 1.49 12.11 10.62
C ARG A 73 2.51 11.56 11.61
N GLU A 74 2.04 10.83 12.63
CA GLU A 74 2.89 10.25 13.67
C GLU A 74 3.84 9.19 13.09
N GLY A 75 3.30 8.25 12.32
CA GLY A 75 4.09 7.17 11.73
C GLY A 75 5.11 7.66 10.69
N LYS A 76 4.83 8.79 10.00
CA LYS A 76 5.83 9.41 9.13
C LYS A 76 7.02 9.92 9.94
N ALA A 77 6.79 10.64 11.04
CA ALA A 77 7.85 11.17 11.88
C ALA A 77 8.69 10.04 12.49
N ASP A 78 8.03 9.03 13.09
CA ASP A 78 8.68 7.84 13.63
C ASP A 78 9.53 7.11 12.59
N LEU A 79 9.01 6.99 11.35
CA LEU A 79 9.70 6.29 10.27
C LEU A 79 10.92 7.08 9.76
N GLU A 80 10.82 8.41 9.64
CA GLU A 80 11.95 9.26 9.25
C GLU A 80 13.08 9.17 10.28
N GLU A 81 12.76 9.21 11.58
CA GLU A 81 13.73 9.04 12.67
C GLU A 81 14.36 7.64 12.63
N TYR A 82 13.53 6.60 12.50
CA TYR A 82 14.01 5.23 12.40
C TYR A 82 14.95 5.02 11.22
N CYS A 83 14.56 5.49 10.02
CA CYS A 83 15.38 5.35 8.83
C CYS A 83 16.73 6.07 8.96
N ALA A 84 16.74 7.28 9.57
CA ALA A 84 17.98 8.02 9.83
C ALA A 84 18.89 7.26 10.78
N ALA A 85 18.35 6.66 11.84
CA ALA A 85 19.12 5.88 12.82
C ALA A 85 19.70 4.58 12.25
N HIS A 86 19.04 3.99 11.23
CA HIS A 86 19.41 2.68 10.66
C HIS A 86 20.03 2.77 9.26
N GLY A 87 20.35 3.98 8.79
CA GLY A 87 20.97 4.20 7.48
C GLY A 87 20.09 3.81 6.29
N VAL A 88 18.76 3.82 6.45
CA VAL A 88 17.83 3.59 5.33
C VAL A 88 17.59 4.91 4.61
N PRO A 89 17.91 5.03 3.31
CA PRO A 89 17.80 6.29 2.60
C PRO A 89 16.33 6.75 2.46
N ILE A 90 16.09 8.03 2.74
CA ILE A 90 14.85 8.75 2.42
C ILE A 90 15.22 9.97 1.56
N GLU A 91 14.51 10.20 0.48
CA GLU A 91 14.61 11.42 -0.33
C GLU A 91 13.33 12.23 -0.17
N ARG A 92 13.44 13.51 0.24
CA ARG A 92 12.32 14.45 0.28
C ARG A 92 12.17 15.13 -1.07
N THR A 93 11.48 14.46 -1.98
CA THR A 93 11.23 14.94 -3.35
C THR A 93 10.15 16.02 -3.40
N GLY A 94 9.35 16.13 -2.35
CA GLY A 94 8.11 16.89 -2.40
C GLY A 94 7.05 16.24 -3.31
N LYS A 95 5.86 16.87 -3.34
CA LYS A 95 4.72 16.40 -4.14
C LYS A 95 3.88 17.54 -4.61
N LEU A 96 3.61 17.59 -5.90
CA LEU A 96 2.62 18.46 -6.51
C LEU A 96 1.27 17.74 -6.68
N VAL A 97 0.19 18.35 -6.19
CA VAL A 97 -1.18 17.94 -6.53
C VAL A 97 -1.78 19.02 -7.40
N ILE A 98 -1.98 18.73 -8.67
CA ILE A 98 -2.14 19.69 -9.75
C ILE A 98 -3.59 19.74 -10.22
N ALA A 99 -4.16 20.95 -10.29
CA ALA A 99 -5.36 21.27 -11.06
C ALA A 99 -4.94 21.70 -12.48
N LEU A 100 -5.48 21.01 -13.47
CA LEU A 100 -5.14 21.22 -14.88
C LEU A 100 -6.03 22.28 -15.53
N ASP A 101 -7.27 22.42 -15.07
CA ASP A 101 -8.25 23.37 -15.60
C ASP A 101 -9.21 23.88 -14.51
N GLU A 102 -10.03 24.87 -14.87
CA GLU A 102 -10.96 25.53 -13.95
C GLU A 102 -12.02 24.58 -13.35
N SER A 103 -12.38 23.51 -14.05
CA SER A 103 -13.37 22.53 -13.56
C SER A 103 -12.87 21.75 -12.33
N GLU A 104 -11.56 21.70 -12.12
CA GLU A 104 -10.92 21.00 -11.00
C GLU A 104 -10.75 21.91 -9.76
N LEU A 105 -10.93 23.25 -9.89
CA LEU A 105 -10.66 24.20 -8.80
C LEU A 105 -11.54 24.00 -7.57
N GLY A 106 -12.81 23.63 -7.73
CA GLY A 106 -13.67 23.36 -6.57
C GLY A 106 -13.18 22.17 -5.73
N ARG A 107 -12.71 21.09 -6.39
CA ARG A 107 -12.13 19.92 -5.72
C ARG A 107 -10.75 20.23 -5.15
N PHE A 108 -10.00 21.09 -5.81
CA PHE A 108 -8.71 21.58 -5.36
C PHE A 108 -8.83 22.35 -4.03
N GLU A 109 -9.75 23.31 -3.93
CA GLU A 109 -9.96 24.07 -2.69
C GLU A 109 -10.41 23.17 -1.53
N ALA A 110 -11.33 22.22 -1.79
CA ALA A 110 -11.74 21.24 -0.78
C ALA A 110 -10.58 20.36 -0.30
N LEU A 111 -9.64 19.99 -1.20
CA LEU A 111 -8.44 19.27 -0.82
C LEU A 111 -7.48 20.13 0.01
N LYS A 112 -7.30 21.39 -0.36
CA LYS A 112 -6.47 22.36 0.37
C LYS A 112 -6.97 22.55 1.80
N GLU A 113 -8.28 22.81 1.96
CA GLU A 113 -8.90 22.93 3.29
C GLU A 113 -8.64 21.68 4.15
N ARG A 114 -8.81 20.50 3.56
CA ARG A 114 -8.54 19.22 4.23
C ARG A 114 -7.06 19.08 4.63
N ALA A 115 -6.14 19.42 3.74
CA ALA A 115 -4.71 19.31 4.00
C ALA A 115 -4.25 20.30 5.07
N LEU A 116 -4.83 21.52 5.10
CA LEU A 116 -4.59 22.50 6.16
C LEU A 116 -5.14 22.00 7.51
N ALA A 117 -6.35 21.43 7.52
CA ALA A 117 -6.95 20.84 8.73
C ALA A 117 -6.19 19.61 9.25
N ASN A 118 -5.42 18.93 8.39
CA ASN A 118 -4.51 17.85 8.76
C ASN A 118 -3.12 18.36 9.19
N GLU A 119 -2.92 19.68 9.23
CA GLU A 119 -1.66 20.32 9.63
C GLU A 119 -0.45 19.80 8.80
N VAL A 120 -0.66 19.63 7.47
CA VAL A 120 0.43 19.18 6.59
C VAL A 120 1.56 20.21 6.59
N PRO A 121 2.78 19.86 7.01
CA PRO A 121 3.84 20.84 7.20
C PRO A 121 4.32 21.44 5.88
N GLY A 122 4.47 22.78 5.85
CA GLY A 122 5.04 23.49 4.71
C GLY A 122 4.17 23.43 3.44
N LEU A 123 2.86 23.16 3.57
CA LEU A 123 1.95 23.13 2.43
C LEU A 123 1.85 24.52 1.80
N GLU A 124 2.06 24.60 0.49
CA GLU A 124 2.00 25.82 -0.30
C GLU A 124 1.00 25.67 -1.46
N GLU A 125 0.22 26.72 -1.71
CA GLU A 125 -0.51 26.86 -2.95
C GLU A 125 0.39 27.58 -3.96
N VAL A 126 0.57 26.99 -5.15
CA VAL A 126 1.50 27.48 -6.17
C VAL A 126 0.83 27.64 -7.53
N GLY A 127 1.24 28.67 -8.27
CA GLY A 127 0.79 28.94 -9.63
C GLY A 127 1.68 28.28 -10.69
N PRO A 128 1.36 28.51 -11.99
CA PRO A 128 2.04 27.86 -13.13
C PRO A 128 3.53 28.10 -13.19
N GLU A 129 4.01 29.26 -12.76
CA GLU A 129 5.46 29.57 -12.77
C GLU A 129 6.19 28.68 -11.79
N ARG A 130 5.70 28.61 -10.55
CA ARG A 130 6.30 27.78 -9.52
C ARG A 130 6.18 26.28 -9.82
N ILE A 131 5.09 25.85 -10.47
CA ILE A 131 4.95 24.47 -10.96
C ILE A 131 6.11 24.16 -11.93
N ARG A 132 6.40 25.04 -12.89
CA ARG A 132 7.49 24.84 -13.86
C ARG A 132 8.89 24.91 -13.25
N GLU A 133 9.07 25.68 -12.17
CA GLU A 133 10.34 25.66 -11.43
C GLU A 133 10.59 24.31 -10.75
N LEU A 134 9.56 23.71 -10.17
CA LEU A 134 9.63 22.42 -9.46
C LEU A 134 9.68 21.25 -10.47
N GLU A 135 8.82 21.30 -11.47
CA GLU A 135 8.62 20.27 -12.50
C GLU A 135 8.59 20.92 -13.91
N PRO A 136 9.75 21.11 -14.55
CA PRO A 136 9.89 21.92 -15.77
C PRO A 136 9.03 21.46 -16.96
N HIS A 137 8.68 20.18 -16.99
CA HIS A 137 7.93 19.57 -18.10
C HIS A 137 6.42 19.44 -17.78
N THR A 138 5.97 19.95 -16.64
CA THR A 138 4.61 19.75 -16.12
C THR A 138 3.73 20.96 -16.36
N LEU A 139 2.48 20.70 -16.81
CA LEU A 139 1.44 21.70 -16.95
C LEU A 139 0.51 21.71 -15.73
N GLY A 140 -0.07 22.87 -15.46
CA GLY A 140 -1.10 23.06 -14.44
C GLY A 140 -1.42 24.52 -14.28
N ILE A 141 -2.65 24.84 -13.89
CA ILE A 141 -3.07 26.22 -13.61
C ILE A 141 -2.86 26.57 -12.13
N LYS A 142 -2.87 25.56 -11.27
CA LYS A 142 -2.69 25.68 -9.81
C LYS A 142 -2.24 24.34 -9.23
N ALA A 143 -1.43 24.35 -8.18
CA ALA A 143 -1.09 23.12 -7.46
C ALA A 143 -0.96 23.34 -5.96
N LEU A 144 -1.14 22.25 -5.18
CA LEU A 144 -0.65 22.15 -3.79
C LEU A 144 0.73 21.54 -3.82
N TRP A 145 1.71 22.26 -3.32
CA TRP A 145 3.05 21.79 -3.08
C TRP A 145 3.21 21.31 -1.63
N SER A 146 3.59 20.05 -1.45
CA SER A 146 3.88 19.45 -0.15
C SER A 146 5.35 19.05 -0.08
N PRO A 147 6.24 19.93 0.38
CA PRO A 147 7.69 19.69 0.41
C PRO A 147 8.08 18.55 1.34
N GLY A 148 7.28 18.30 2.38
CA GLY A 148 7.51 17.23 3.34
C GLY A 148 7.21 15.82 2.85
N THR A 149 6.61 15.64 1.66
CA THR A 149 6.40 14.31 1.08
C THR A 149 7.73 13.76 0.56
N GLY A 150 8.00 12.48 0.83
CA GLY A 150 9.25 11.83 0.44
C GLY A 150 9.02 10.48 -0.22
N ILE A 151 10.12 9.85 -0.55
CA ILE A 151 10.19 8.47 -1.09
C ILE A 151 11.19 7.64 -0.28
N VAL A 152 10.89 6.34 -0.17
CA VAL A 152 11.69 5.36 0.57
C VAL A 152 11.51 3.97 -0.06
N ASP A 153 12.48 3.09 0.10
CA ASP A 153 12.27 1.67 -0.19
C ASP A 153 11.72 0.96 1.05
N PHE A 154 10.43 0.60 1.03
CA PHE A 154 9.80 -0.13 2.13
C PHE A 154 10.32 -1.56 2.31
N LEU A 155 10.99 -2.15 1.32
CA LEU A 155 11.72 -3.41 1.51
C LEU A 155 12.93 -3.20 2.42
N GLU A 156 13.72 -2.14 2.20
CA GLU A 156 14.87 -1.82 3.05
C GLU A 156 14.43 -1.49 4.48
N VAL A 157 13.35 -0.72 4.63
CA VAL A 157 12.74 -0.48 5.96
C VAL A 157 12.38 -1.79 6.64
N SER A 158 11.71 -2.70 5.93
CA SER A 158 11.28 -3.99 6.48
C SER A 158 12.45 -4.89 6.83
N ARG A 159 13.53 -4.86 6.04
CA ARG A 159 14.78 -5.57 6.35
C ARG A 159 15.46 -5.02 7.61
N ALA A 160 15.43 -3.71 7.80
CA ALA A 160 15.93 -3.07 9.03
C ALA A 160 15.07 -3.49 10.24
N PHE A 161 13.74 -3.42 10.15
CA PHE A 161 12.84 -3.93 11.21
C PHE A 161 13.10 -5.40 11.53
N ALA A 162 13.30 -6.25 10.50
CA ALA A 162 13.56 -7.67 10.70
C ALA A 162 14.87 -7.93 11.47
N ARG A 163 15.95 -7.16 11.15
CA ARG A 163 17.21 -7.23 11.92
C ARG A 163 16.99 -6.87 13.39
N ASP A 164 16.36 -5.73 13.66
CA ASP A 164 16.10 -5.27 15.02
C ASP A 164 15.23 -6.24 15.82
N VAL A 165 14.22 -6.84 15.18
CA VAL A 165 13.33 -7.82 15.80
C VAL A 165 14.10 -9.07 16.21
N VAL A 166 14.99 -9.57 15.35
CA VAL A 166 15.85 -10.73 15.64
C VAL A 166 16.90 -10.40 16.71
N GLU A 167 17.56 -9.25 16.65
CA GLU A 167 18.52 -8.78 17.65
C GLU A 167 17.90 -8.64 19.04
N ARG A 168 16.58 -8.37 19.12
CA ARG A 168 15.81 -8.33 20.37
C ARG A 168 15.26 -9.70 20.80
N GLY A 169 15.66 -10.79 20.14
CA GLY A 169 15.38 -12.16 20.56
C GLY A 169 14.09 -12.78 20.01
N ALA A 170 13.38 -12.13 19.08
CA ALA A 170 12.28 -12.79 18.38
C ALA A 170 12.81 -13.72 17.28
N SER A 171 11.98 -14.70 16.90
CA SER A 171 12.22 -15.53 15.71
C SER A 171 11.31 -15.12 14.56
N ILE A 172 11.85 -15.19 13.33
CA ILE A 172 11.09 -15.01 12.09
C ILE A 172 11.14 -16.34 11.32
N GLU A 173 10.01 -17.04 11.32
CA GLU A 173 9.86 -18.35 10.72
C GLU A 173 9.28 -18.21 9.30
N THR A 174 10.17 -18.17 8.31
CA THR A 174 9.78 -18.15 6.89
C THR A 174 9.42 -19.56 6.40
N ARG A 175 8.68 -19.65 5.28
CA ARG A 175 8.15 -20.92 4.72
C ARG A 175 7.29 -21.68 5.74
N ARG A 176 6.61 -20.95 6.61
CA ARG A 176 5.76 -21.52 7.67
C ARG A 176 4.36 -20.91 7.58
N ALA A 177 3.55 -21.48 6.70
CA ALA A 177 2.17 -21.04 6.50
C ALA A 177 1.29 -21.45 7.67
N VAL A 178 0.42 -20.53 8.14
CA VAL A 178 -0.64 -20.85 9.11
C VAL A 178 -1.81 -21.47 8.36
N GLU A 179 -2.25 -22.64 8.80
CA GLU A 179 -3.30 -23.45 8.20
C GLU A 179 -4.56 -23.55 9.06
N SER A 180 -4.40 -23.48 10.39
CA SER A 180 -5.51 -23.52 11.34
C SER A 180 -5.19 -22.77 12.63
N ILE A 181 -6.23 -22.32 13.32
CA ILE A 181 -6.14 -21.68 14.63
C ILE A 181 -7.25 -22.27 15.50
N THR A 182 -6.87 -22.89 16.62
CA THR A 182 -7.83 -23.47 17.58
C THR A 182 -7.49 -23.05 19.00
N ARG A 183 -8.49 -22.85 19.82
CA ARG A 183 -8.30 -22.52 21.23
C ARG A 183 -8.18 -23.79 22.07
N ARG A 184 -7.18 -23.84 22.94
CA ARG A 184 -6.95 -24.95 23.88
C ARG A 184 -6.69 -24.39 25.27
N GLY A 185 -7.75 -24.28 26.08
CA GLY A 185 -7.67 -23.61 27.39
C GLY A 185 -7.32 -22.12 27.22
N ASP A 186 -6.24 -21.69 27.85
CA ASP A 186 -5.74 -20.31 27.81
C ASP A 186 -4.70 -20.09 26.68
N GLU A 187 -4.40 -21.11 25.89
CA GLU A 187 -3.47 -21.03 24.77
C GLU A 187 -4.20 -21.23 23.44
N MET A 188 -3.61 -20.70 22.39
CA MET A 188 -4.00 -20.93 21.02
C MET A 188 -3.04 -21.94 20.39
N VAL A 189 -3.58 -22.95 19.73
CA VAL A 189 -2.83 -23.88 18.88
C VAL A 189 -2.88 -23.36 17.46
N ILE A 190 -1.74 -23.04 16.92
CA ILE A 190 -1.57 -22.56 15.54
C ILE A 190 -1.00 -23.73 14.75
N GLY A 191 -1.85 -24.39 13.96
CA GLY A 191 -1.42 -25.41 13.00
C GLY A 191 -0.74 -24.74 11.83
N THR A 192 0.49 -25.18 11.54
CA THR A 192 1.29 -24.64 10.43
C THR A 192 1.80 -25.74 9.51
N SER A 193 2.23 -25.37 8.30
CA SER A 193 2.87 -26.30 7.35
C SER A 193 4.15 -26.98 7.87
N ARG A 194 4.65 -26.58 9.05
CA ARG A 194 5.88 -27.11 9.67
C ARG A 194 5.68 -27.55 11.12
N GLY A 195 4.46 -27.95 11.47
CA GLY A 195 4.10 -28.37 12.83
C GLY A 195 3.42 -27.23 13.64
N ASP A 196 2.92 -27.62 14.81
CA ASP A 196 2.12 -26.74 15.63
C ASP A 196 2.98 -25.77 16.47
N LEU A 197 2.47 -24.56 16.64
CA LEU A 197 2.97 -23.56 17.60
C LEU A 197 1.88 -23.28 18.64
N LEU A 198 2.23 -23.30 19.91
CA LEU A 198 1.36 -22.84 20.99
C LEU A 198 1.67 -21.37 21.32
N ALA A 199 0.65 -20.53 21.38
CA ALA A 199 0.83 -19.12 21.75
C ALA A 199 -0.26 -18.65 22.70
N ARG A 200 0.07 -17.75 23.63
CA ARG A 200 -0.91 -17.11 24.52
C ARG A 200 -1.73 -16.04 23.81
N CYS A 201 -1.11 -15.36 22.83
CA CYS A 201 -1.73 -14.31 22.05
C CYS A 201 -1.37 -14.45 20.57
N ILE A 202 -2.31 -14.15 19.69
CA ILE A 202 -2.09 -14.08 18.24
C ILE A 202 -2.38 -12.66 17.76
N ILE A 203 -1.49 -12.10 16.94
CA ILE A 203 -1.70 -10.86 16.22
C ILE A 203 -1.65 -11.15 14.71
N ALA A 204 -2.78 -10.98 14.02
CA ALA A 204 -2.85 -11.23 12.59
C ALA A 204 -2.49 -9.98 11.79
N CYS A 205 -1.33 -10.04 11.09
CA CYS A 205 -0.83 -9.03 10.17
C CYS A 205 -0.75 -9.59 8.74
N ALA A 206 -1.75 -10.39 8.35
CA ALA A 206 -1.74 -11.25 7.18
C ALA A 206 -2.08 -10.56 5.83
N GLY A 207 -2.12 -9.23 5.79
CA GLY A 207 -2.31 -8.44 4.57
C GLY A 207 -3.51 -8.90 3.74
N LEU A 208 -3.28 -9.33 2.50
CA LEU A 208 -4.31 -9.83 1.58
C LEU A 208 -5.05 -11.09 2.06
N GLN A 209 -4.51 -11.81 3.05
CA GLN A 209 -5.12 -13.01 3.64
C GLN A 209 -5.78 -12.73 5.01
N ALA A 210 -5.87 -11.47 5.44
CA ALA A 210 -6.30 -11.12 6.79
C ALA A 210 -7.69 -11.64 7.16
N ASP A 211 -8.66 -11.59 6.24
CA ASP A 211 -10.01 -12.13 6.42
C ASP A 211 -10.02 -13.67 6.55
N ARG A 212 -9.18 -14.36 5.78
CA ARG A 212 -9.05 -15.82 5.82
C ARG A 212 -8.41 -16.29 7.13
N VAL A 213 -7.35 -15.59 7.58
CA VAL A 213 -6.74 -15.87 8.88
C VAL A 213 -7.72 -15.61 10.02
N ALA A 214 -8.48 -14.50 9.95
CA ALA A 214 -9.52 -14.22 10.91
C ALA A 214 -10.61 -15.30 10.96
N ALA A 215 -11.01 -15.85 9.80
CA ALA A 215 -12.00 -16.92 9.73
C ALA A 215 -11.55 -18.23 10.39
N MET A 216 -10.24 -18.48 10.49
CA MET A 216 -9.68 -19.66 11.17
C MET A 216 -10.01 -19.69 12.66
N THR A 217 -10.34 -18.54 13.28
CA THR A 217 -10.73 -18.47 14.70
C THR A 217 -12.17 -18.90 14.97
N GLY A 218 -12.94 -19.24 13.94
CA GLY A 218 -14.35 -19.63 14.03
C GLY A 218 -15.36 -18.47 14.04
N ASP A 219 -14.86 -17.23 14.08
CA ASP A 219 -15.68 -16.02 14.15
C ASP A 219 -15.88 -15.38 12.75
N ASP A 220 -16.54 -16.03 11.82
CA ASP A 220 -16.68 -15.55 10.42
C ASP A 220 -17.96 -14.73 10.16
N VAL A 221 -18.88 -14.64 11.10
CA VAL A 221 -20.21 -14.04 10.87
C VAL A 221 -20.10 -12.51 10.76
N GLY A 222 -20.46 -11.98 9.57
CA GLY A 222 -20.59 -10.53 9.33
C GLY A 222 -19.28 -9.77 9.14
N ARG A 223 -18.14 -10.43 9.04
CA ARG A 223 -16.85 -9.76 8.82
C ARG A 223 -16.70 -9.25 7.39
N PRO A 224 -16.02 -8.11 7.19
CA PRO A 224 -15.60 -7.68 5.87
C PRO A 224 -14.71 -8.74 5.22
N ARG A 225 -14.80 -8.87 3.89
CA ARG A 225 -13.90 -9.72 3.09
C ARG A 225 -12.95 -8.86 2.27
N ILE A 226 -11.76 -9.36 2.07
CA ILE A 226 -10.77 -8.71 1.22
C ILE A 226 -11.08 -9.01 -0.24
N VAL A 227 -11.34 -7.96 -1.00
CA VAL A 227 -11.44 -7.98 -2.46
C VAL A 227 -10.17 -7.36 -3.03
N PRO A 228 -9.39 -8.11 -3.83
CA PRO A 228 -8.12 -7.60 -4.35
C PRO A 228 -8.35 -6.72 -5.58
N PHE A 229 -7.76 -5.51 -5.58
CA PHE A 229 -7.70 -4.64 -6.76
C PHE A 229 -6.23 -4.44 -7.15
N ARG A 230 -5.88 -4.85 -8.38
CA ARG A 230 -4.55 -4.66 -8.93
C ARG A 230 -4.43 -3.27 -9.55
N GLY A 231 -3.30 -2.65 -9.32
CA GLY A 231 -2.88 -1.43 -9.98
C GLY A 231 -1.60 -1.70 -10.76
N ASP A 232 -1.68 -1.65 -12.08
CA ASP A 232 -0.55 -1.82 -12.97
C ASP A 232 0.10 -0.46 -13.23
N TYR A 233 1.42 -0.44 -13.23
CA TYR A 233 2.21 0.73 -13.58
C TYR A 233 2.90 0.55 -14.93
N TYR A 234 3.20 1.65 -15.56
CA TYR A 234 4.29 1.74 -16.52
C TYR A 234 5.51 2.34 -15.81
N THR A 235 6.70 2.01 -16.28
CA THR A 235 7.95 2.65 -15.90
C THR A 235 8.40 3.55 -17.03
N LEU A 236 8.90 4.75 -16.73
CA LEU A 236 9.55 5.57 -17.72
C LEU A 236 10.93 4.98 -18.03
N LYS A 237 11.23 4.84 -19.31
CA LYS A 237 12.57 4.45 -19.77
C LYS A 237 13.61 5.48 -19.35
N PRO A 238 14.90 5.10 -19.22
CA PRO A 238 15.96 5.98 -18.72
C PRO A 238 16.04 7.34 -19.43
N GLU A 239 15.84 7.36 -20.75
CA GLU A 239 15.87 8.57 -21.55
C GLU A 239 14.74 9.57 -21.25
N ALA A 240 13.65 9.13 -20.59
CA ALA A 240 12.50 9.96 -20.25
C ALA A 240 12.37 10.26 -18.76
N GLN A 241 13.20 9.68 -17.90
CA GLN A 241 13.12 9.87 -16.44
C GLN A 241 13.36 11.34 -16.04
N HIS A 242 14.18 12.08 -16.81
CA HIS A 242 14.44 13.50 -16.60
C HIS A 242 13.19 14.40 -16.74
N LEU A 243 12.10 13.88 -17.31
CA LEU A 243 10.84 14.61 -17.45
C LEU A 243 10.06 14.75 -16.12
N VAL A 244 10.50 14.06 -15.08
CA VAL A 244 9.83 14.01 -13.76
C VAL A 244 10.87 14.09 -12.65
N ASN A 245 10.82 15.15 -11.86
CA ASN A 245 11.77 15.34 -10.75
C ASN A 245 11.31 14.72 -9.43
N GLY A 246 9.98 14.61 -9.22
CA GLY A 246 9.41 14.18 -7.94
C GLY A 246 8.08 13.43 -8.11
N LEU A 247 7.04 13.96 -7.49
CA LEU A 247 5.73 13.33 -7.41
C LEU A 247 4.67 14.25 -8.02
N ILE A 248 4.07 13.83 -9.14
CA ILE A 248 3.05 14.61 -9.88
C ILE A 248 1.73 13.88 -9.83
N TYR A 249 0.75 14.46 -9.15
CA TYR A 249 -0.53 13.84 -8.84
C TYR A 249 -1.71 14.70 -9.29
N PRO A 250 -2.82 14.11 -9.74
CA PRO A 250 -4.06 14.83 -10.00
C PRO A 250 -4.76 15.27 -8.72
N VAL A 251 -5.62 16.29 -8.81
CA VAL A 251 -6.63 16.52 -7.78
C VAL A 251 -7.59 15.32 -7.77
N PRO A 252 -7.83 14.71 -6.58
CA PRO A 252 -8.73 13.56 -6.49
C PRO A 252 -10.13 13.86 -6.98
N ASP A 253 -10.72 12.96 -7.75
CA ASP A 253 -12.12 13.03 -8.12
C ASP A 253 -12.94 12.09 -7.23
N PRO A 254 -13.86 12.61 -6.38
CA PRO A 254 -14.66 11.80 -5.47
C PRO A 254 -15.64 10.86 -6.17
N ALA A 255 -15.89 11.05 -7.48
CA ALA A 255 -16.66 10.12 -8.28
C ALA A 255 -15.93 8.79 -8.50
N PHE A 256 -14.61 8.77 -8.31
CA PHE A 256 -13.77 7.59 -8.46
C PHE A 256 -13.25 7.10 -7.10
N PRO A 257 -13.33 5.78 -6.81
CA PRO A 257 -12.85 5.23 -5.54
C PRO A 257 -11.32 5.19 -5.44
N PHE A 258 -10.62 5.40 -6.54
CA PHE A 258 -9.16 5.39 -6.62
C PHE A 258 -8.64 6.70 -7.20
N LEU A 259 -7.42 7.05 -6.81
CA LEU A 259 -6.72 8.20 -7.35
C LEU A 259 -6.39 7.97 -8.83
N GLY A 260 -6.55 9.00 -9.65
CA GLY A 260 -6.18 8.97 -11.07
C GLY A 260 -4.69 8.69 -11.30
N VAL A 261 -4.35 8.43 -12.57
CA VAL A 261 -2.97 8.16 -13.00
C VAL A 261 -2.06 9.32 -12.59
N HIS A 262 -0.90 8.99 -12.04
CA HIS A 262 0.08 9.93 -11.53
C HIS A 262 1.52 9.45 -11.81
N LEU A 263 2.48 10.34 -11.66
CA LEU A 263 3.89 10.07 -11.84
C LEU A 263 4.59 10.06 -10.48
N THR A 264 5.43 9.06 -10.26
CA THR A 264 6.09 8.84 -8.97
C THR A 264 7.55 8.49 -9.18
N LYS A 265 8.46 9.39 -8.83
CA LYS A 265 9.88 9.07 -8.71
C LYS A 265 10.09 8.10 -7.55
N ARG A 266 10.96 7.13 -7.72
CA ARG A 266 11.38 6.17 -6.71
C ARG A 266 12.79 6.46 -6.22
N ILE A 267 13.17 5.87 -5.08
CA ILE A 267 14.49 6.05 -4.47
C ILE A 267 15.64 5.51 -5.33
N ASP A 268 15.36 4.56 -6.22
CA ASP A 268 16.31 4.02 -7.20
C ASP A 268 16.45 4.89 -8.46
N GLY A 269 15.77 6.05 -8.52
CA GLY A 269 15.75 6.97 -9.66
C GLY A 269 14.74 6.63 -10.74
N SER A 270 14.13 5.44 -10.72
CA SER A 270 13.08 5.08 -11.66
C SER A 270 11.82 5.93 -11.46
N VAL A 271 11.03 6.10 -12.52
CA VAL A 271 9.76 6.83 -12.45
C VAL A 271 8.63 5.90 -12.84
N LEU A 272 7.68 5.72 -11.91
CA LEU A 272 6.45 4.99 -12.16
C LEU A 272 5.37 5.93 -12.69
N ALA A 273 4.63 5.47 -13.68
CA ALA A 273 3.45 6.12 -14.23
C ALA A 273 2.23 5.22 -14.00
N GLY A 274 1.26 5.65 -13.24
CA GLY A 274 0.12 4.83 -12.85
C GLY A 274 -0.37 5.17 -11.45
N PRO A 275 -1.01 4.19 -10.77
CA PRO A 275 -1.54 2.96 -11.35
C PRO A 275 -2.96 3.12 -11.92
N ASN A 276 -3.40 2.15 -12.70
CA ASN A 276 -4.82 1.89 -12.91
C ASN A 276 -5.46 1.16 -11.70
N ALA A 277 -6.71 0.75 -11.83
CA ALA A 277 -7.39 -0.02 -10.78
C ALA A 277 -8.34 -1.04 -11.39
N VAL A 278 -7.85 -2.28 -11.54
CA VAL A 278 -8.63 -3.40 -12.08
C VAL A 278 -8.85 -4.47 -11.03
N LEU A 279 -9.92 -5.25 -11.15
CA LEU A 279 -10.13 -6.41 -10.29
C LEU A 279 -8.99 -7.41 -10.50
N ALA A 280 -8.32 -7.82 -9.42
CA ALA A 280 -7.34 -8.90 -9.48
C ALA A 280 -8.04 -10.26 -9.46
N THR A 281 -7.58 -11.18 -10.30
CA THR A 281 -8.10 -12.56 -10.41
C THR A 281 -7.46 -13.52 -9.41
N ALA A 282 -6.41 -13.06 -8.72
CA ALA A 282 -5.77 -13.73 -7.61
C ALA A 282 -5.39 -12.71 -6.53
N ARG A 283 -5.49 -13.08 -5.24
CA ARG A 283 -5.15 -12.18 -4.12
C ARG A 283 -3.70 -11.73 -4.13
N GLU A 284 -2.82 -12.59 -4.58
CA GLU A 284 -1.37 -12.36 -4.65
C GLU A 284 -0.86 -12.51 -6.09
N GLY A 285 -1.74 -12.25 -7.07
CA GLY A 285 -1.43 -12.27 -8.50
C GLY A 285 -0.88 -10.92 -8.96
N TYR A 286 0.43 -10.74 -8.89
CA TYR A 286 1.09 -9.52 -9.34
C TYR A 286 1.31 -9.50 -10.85
N GLY A 287 1.26 -10.65 -11.51
CA GLY A 287 1.25 -10.75 -12.96
C GLY A 287 -0.13 -10.48 -13.56
N ARG A 288 -0.15 -9.89 -14.77
CA ARG A 288 -1.41 -9.58 -15.50
C ARG A 288 -2.27 -10.81 -15.76
N PHE A 289 -1.65 -11.98 -15.88
CA PHE A 289 -2.32 -13.25 -16.21
C PHE A 289 -2.40 -14.22 -15.02
N ASP A 290 -2.06 -13.77 -13.82
CA ASP A 290 -2.17 -14.60 -12.62
C ASP A 290 -3.65 -14.82 -12.28
N VAL A 291 -4.09 -16.06 -12.27
CA VAL A 291 -5.47 -16.45 -12.00
C VAL A 291 -5.52 -17.49 -10.89
N SER A 292 -6.32 -17.23 -9.87
CA SER A 292 -6.71 -18.19 -8.84
C SER A 292 -8.22 -18.44 -8.93
N ALA A 293 -8.61 -19.64 -9.32
CA ALA A 293 -10.03 -20.01 -9.42
C ALA A 293 -10.75 -19.83 -8.07
N ARG A 294 -10.08 -20.14 -6.96
CA ARG A 294 -10.60 -19.98 -5.60
C ARG A 294 -10.84 -18.49 -5.28
N ASP A 295 -9.84 -17.63 -5.51
CA ASP A 295 -9.93 -16.21 -5.17
C ASP A 295 -10.97 -15.50 -6.02
N LEU A 296 -11.04 -15.85 -7.31
CA LEU A 296 -12.03 -15.32 -8.23
C LEU A 296 -13.44 -15.75 -7.81
N PHE A 297 -13.63 -17.05 -7.50
CA PHE A 297 -14.92 -17.55 -7.03
C PHE A 297 -15.35 -16.86 -5.74
N ASP A 298 -14.47 -16.79 -4.73
CA ASP A 298 -14.73 -16.10 -3.46
C ASP A 298 -15.15 -14.64 -3.69
N THR A 299 -14.49 -13.95 -4.62
CA THR A 299 -14.78 -12.54 -4.93
C THR A 299 -16.11 -12.37 -5.64
N VAL A 300 -16.37 -13.12 -6.73
CA VAL A 300 -17.60 -12.92 -7.54
C VAL A 300 -18.86 -13.42 -6.86
N THR A 301 -18.74 -14.35 -5.91
CA THR A 301 -19.87 -14.84 -5.11
C THR A 301 -20.15 -13.97 -3.90
N TYR A 302 -19.22 -13.09 -3.49
CA TYR A 302 -19.40 -12.26 -2.32
C TYR A 302 -20.46 -11.15 -2.54
N PRO A 303 -21.49 -11.07 -1.67
CA PRO A 303 -22.57 -10.08 -1.84
C PRO A 303 -22.08 -8.63 -1.88
N GLY A 304 -21.10 -8.26 -1.04
CA GLY A 304 -20.51 -6.93 -1.01
C GLY A 304 -19.90 -6.55 -2.36
N PHE A 305 -19.11 -7.46 -2.96
CA PHE A 305 -18.53 -7.23 -4.28
C PHE A 305 -19.61 -7.09 -5.37
N ARG A 306 -20.64 -7.92 -5.35
CA ARG A 306 -21.74 -7.84 -6.33
C ARG A 306 -22.47 -6.49 -6.29
N LYS A 307 -22.66 -5.92 -5.09
CA LYS A 307 -23.25 -4.58 -4.92
C LYS A 307 -22.30 -3.49 -5.44
N LEU A 308 -21.02 -3.56 -5.08
CA LEU A 308 -19.98 -2.65 -5.58
C LEU A 308 -19.91 -2.69 -7.11
N ALA A 309 -19.83 -3.90 -7.69
CA ALA A 309 -19.74 -4.11 -9.12
C ALA A 309 -20.96 -3.54 -9.87
N ARG A 310 -22.19 -3.73 -9.35
CA ARG A 310 -23.40 -3.13 -9.95
C ARG A 310 -23.37 -1.61 -9.90
N LYS A 311 -22.87 -1.01 -8.82
CA LYS A 311 -22.78 0.45 -8.68
C LYS A 311 -21.75 1.05 -9.62
N PHE A 312 -20.62 0.39 -9.84
CA PHE A 312 -19.45 0.94 -10.53
C PHE A 312 -19.07 0.19 -11.82
N TRP A 313 -19.98 -0.61 -12.41
CA TRP A 313 -19.65 -1.47 -13.56
C TRP A 313 -19.10 -0.72 -14.79
N LYS A 314 -19.65 0.50 -15.08
CA LYS A 314 -19.18 1.32 -16.21
C LYS A 314 -17.73 1.75 -16.02
N MET A 315 -17.40 2.13 -14.79
CA MET A 315 -16.04 2.54 -14.43
C MET A 315 -15.08 1.34 -14.46
N GLY A 316 -15.50 0.20 -13.90
CA GLY A 316 -14.70 -1.03 -13.98
C GLY A 316 -14.41 -1.45 -15.42
N ALA A 317 -15.39 -1.36 -16.31
CA ALA A 317 -15.20 -1.63 -17.74
C ALA A 317 -14.23 -0.64 -18.41
N LEU A 318 -14.31 0.66 -18.05
CA LEU A 318 -13.39 1.69 -18.54
C LEU A 318 -11.96 1.46 -18.05
N GLU A 319 -11.78 1.13 -16.78
CA GLU A 319 -10.44 0.82 -16.22
C GLU A 319 -9.85 -0.44 -16.86
N MET A 320 -10.65 -1.49 -17.07
CA MET A 320 -10.21 -2.67 -17.82
C MET A 320 -9.81 -2.32 -19.26
N TRP A 321 -10.58 -1.47 -19.94
CA TRP A 321 -10.22 -1.02 -21.29
C TRP A 321 -8.91 -0.22 -21.30
N ARG A 322 -8.73 0.70 -20.33
CA ARG A 322 -7.48 1.46 -20.15
C ARG A 322 -6.28 0.56 -19.87
N ASP A 323 -6.49 -0.51 -19.11
CA ASP A 323 -5.44 -1.50 -18.82
C ASP A 323 -4.88 -2.15 -20.08
N TRP A 324 -5.74 -2.37 -21.08
CA TRP A 324 -5.35 -2.98 -22.36
C TRP A 324 -4.86 -1.96 -23.40
N HIS A 325 -5.13 -0.67 -23.21
CA HIS A 325 -4.86 0.36 -24.22
C HIS A 325 -3.83 1.39 -23.70
N LYS A 326 -2.54 1.10 -23.93
CA LYS A 326 -1.42 2.00 -23.61
C LYS A 326 -1.66 3.45 -24.07
N GLY A 327 -2.30 3.65 -25.23
CA GLY A 327 -2.58 4.97 -25.78
C GLY A 327 -3.55 5.79 -24.90
N ALA A 328 -4.57 5.16 -24.32
CA ALA A 328 -5.48 5.84 -23.41
C ALA A 328 -4.80 6.25 -22.10
N PHE A 329 -3.97 5.36 -21.56
CA PHE A 329 -3.15 5.64 -20.39
C PHE A 329 -2.18 6.78 -20.62
N LEU A 330 -1.49 6.78 -21.78
CA LEU A 330 -0.60 7.86 -22.19
C LEU A 330 -1.32 9.19 -22.35
N ALA A 331 -2.56 9.19 -22.85
CA ALA A 331 -3.33 10.42 -23.00
C ALA A 331 -3.58 11.11 -21.65
N ASP A 332 -3.87 10.34 -20.59
CA ASP A 332 -4.04 10.87 -19.24
C ASP A 332 -2.71 11.45 -18.69
N LEU A 333 -1.59 10.77 -18.90
CA LEU A 333 -0.26 11.27 -18.50
C LEU A 333 0.13 12.58 -19.21
N ARG A 334 -0.17 12.67 -20.52
CA ARG A 334 0.15 13.85 -21.35
C ARG A 334 -0.62 15.10 -20.94
N ARG A 335 -1.70 14.98 -20.20
CA ARG A 335 -2.37 16.13 -19.59
C ARG A 335 -1.45 16.86 -18.60
N PHE A 336 -0.58 16.12 -17.91
CA PHE A 336 0.39 16.65 -16.95
C PHE A 336 1.75 16.92 -17.61
N VAL A 337 2.28 15.94 -18.35
CA VAL A 337 3.60 15.99 -18.99
C VAL A 337 3.46 15.74 -20.49
N PRO A 338 3.18 16.78 -21.30
CA PRO A 338 2.92 16.65 -22.74
C PRO A 338 4.07 16.03 -23.57
N ALA A 339 5.30 16.16 -23.07
CA ALA A 339 6.50 15.61 -23.71
C ALA A 339 6.56 14.07 -23.68
N LEU A 340 5.73 13.40 -22.89
CA LEU A 340 5.69 11.93 -22.86
C LEU A 340 5.17 11.36 -24.18
N SER A 341 5.81 10.29 -24.62
CA SER A 341 5.43 9.51 -25.80
C SER A 341 5.22 8.03 -25.44
N GLY A 342 4.58 7.28 -26.31
CA GLY A 342 4.41 5.84 -26.10
C GLY A 342 5.74 5.08 -26.03
N ASP A 343 6.77 5.57 -26.68
CA ASP A 343 8.11 4.95 -26.68
C ASP A 343 8.84 5.13 -25.35
N HIS A 344 8.44 6.13 -24.56
CA HIS A 344 9.00 6.39 -23.23
C HIS A 344 8.47 5.43 -22.15
N LEU A 345 7.40 4.68 -22.43
CA LEU A 345 6.74 3.81 -21.45
C LEU A 345 7.08 2.34 -21.70
N GLU A 346 7.46 1.63 -20.68
CA GLU A 346 7.54 0.17 -20.64
C GLU A 346 6.66 -0.39 -19.51
N PHE A 347 6.26 -1.66 -19.60
CA PHE A 347 5.48 -2.29 -18.54
C PHE A 347 6.29 -2.31 -17.25
N GLY A 348 5.70 -1.76 -16.19
CA GLY A 348 6.28 -1.67 -14.87
C GLY A 348 5.74 -2.73 -13.91
N PRO A 349 6.05 -2.58 -12.61
CA PRO A 349 5.52 -3.46 -11.58
C PRO A 349 4.01 -3.26 -11.39
N SER A 350 3.40 -4.18 -10.64
CA SER A 350 2.03 -4.02 -10.16
C SER A 350 1.98 -4.11 -8.64
N GLY A 351 0.92 -3.52 -8.08
CA GLY A 351 0.59 -3.64 -6.67
C GLY A 351 -0.85 -4.12 -6.49
N ILE A 352 -1.14 -4.81 -5.39
CA ILE A 352 -2.51 -5.24 -5.07
C ILE A 352 -3.00 -4.53 -3.82
N ARG A 353 -4.16 -3.87 -3.95
CA ARG A 353 -4.86 -3.24 -2.84
C ARG A 353 -5.79 -4.26 -2.18
N ALA A 354 -5.65 -4.43 -0.87
CA ALA A 354 -6.56 -5.22 -0.05
C ALA A 354 -7.78 -4.36 0.33
N GLN A 355 -8.79 -4.33 -0.53
CA GLN A 355 -10.02 -3.60 -0.23
C GLN A 355 -10.91 -4.44 0.68
N ALA A 356 -11.03 -4.04 1.94
CA ALA A 356 -12.00 -4.63 2.84
C ALA A 356 -13.41 -4.13 2.48
N LEU A 357 -14.30 -5.05 2.16
CA LEU A 357 -15.70 -4.76 1.84
C LEU A 357 -16.62 -5.45 2.84
N SER A 358 -17.59 -4.70 3.36
CA SER A 358 -18.71 -5.26 4.12
C SER A 358 -19.73 -5.92 3.16
N ALA A 359 -20.62 -6.75 3.70
CA ALA A 359 -21.62 -7.45 2.89
C ALA A 359 -22.64 -6.51 2.20
N ASP A 360 -22.74 -5.27 2.66
CA ASP A 360 -23.56 -4.21 2.06
C ASP A 360 -22.86 -3.46 0.91
N GLY A 361 -21.54 -3.72 0.71
CA GLY A 361 -20.72 -3.11 -0.34
C GLY A 361 -20.05 -1.80 0.07
N SER A 362 -20.04 -1.48 1.37
CA SER A 362 -19.30 -0.35 1.94
C SER A 362 -17.87 -0.71 2.32
#